data_f9d92c020ef85eb2d376ec57f1a72fdd
#
_entry.id   f9d92c020ef85eb2d376ec57f1a72fdd
#
_cell.length_a   1.000
_cell.length_b   1.000
_cell.length_c   1.000
_cell.angle_alpha   90.00
_cell.angle_beta   90.00
_cell.angle_gamma   90.00
#
_symmetry.space_group_name_H-M   'P 1'
#
loop_
_entity.id
_entity.type
_entity.pdbx_description
1 polymer ?
#
loop_
_entity_poly.entity_id
_entity_poly.type
_entity_poly.pdbx_seq_one_letter_code
_entity_poly.pdbx_strand_id
1 'polypeptide(L)'
;LTGFDGRCDAIYLTTDANTQPATWDAAETAALRTRLRQQQPVPAHQYDFVVVGGGIAGMCAAASAARLGCKVALVNDRPVLGGNNSSEIRVHLGGIIEMGPNQGLGRMIREFGHERSGNAQPGDYYEDQKKEDFIEAEKNITLYASQRAVAVKMQGDRIASVTIQHIETGKQTELTAPLFSDCTGDATIGYLAGADW
;
A
#
# COMPACT_ATOMS: atom_id res chain seq x y z
N LEU A 1 20.84 9.51 -25.99
CA LEU A 1 19.55 10.00 -25.48
C LEU A 1 19.39 11.45 -25.91
N THR A 2 18.62 11.67 -26.97
CA THR A 2 18.28 13.00 -27.46
C THR A 2 16.81 13.26 -27.17
N GLY A 3 16.52 13.94 -26.08
CA GLY A 3 15.17 14.36 -25.75
C GLY A 3 14.94 14.48 -24.24
N PHE A 4 14.03 15.33 -23.85
CA PHE A 4 13.63 15.58 -22.47
C PHE A 4 12.84 14.42 -21.82
N ASP A 5 12.43 13.41 -22.60
CA ASP A 5 11.54 12.33 -22.18
C ASP A 5 12.25 10.98 -21.99
N GLY A 6 13.49 11.02 -21.53
CA GLY A 6 14.20 9.78 -21.16
C GLY A 6 13.52 9.12 -19.97
N ARG A 7 12.71 8.08 -20.23
CA ARG A 7 12.10 7.26 -19.19
C ARG A 7 12.93 6.01 -18.96
N CYS A 8 13.21 5.70 -17.70
CA CYS A 8 13.85 4.45 -17.30
C CYS A 8 12.78 3.57 -16.66
N ASP A 9 12.43 2.46 -17.29
CA ASP A 9 11.46 1.51 -16.74
C ASP A 9 12.11 0.59 -15.70
N ALA A 10 13.38 0.23 -15.91
CA ALA A 10 14.12 -0.62 -14.99
C ALA A 10 15.62 -0.42 -15.09
N ILE A 11 16.33 -0.68 -13.99
CA ILE A 11 17.78 -0.82 -13.94
C ILE A 11 18.08 -2.28 -13.60
N TYR A 12 18.84 -2.95 -14.45
CA TYR A 12 19.31 -4.30 -14.19
C TYR A 12 20.78 -4.28 -13.76
N LEU A 13 21.07 -4.88 -12.63
CA LEU A 13 22.41 -5.05 -12.11
C LEU A 13 22.78 -6.54 -12.17
N THR A 14 23.93 -6.87 -12.73
CA THR A 14 24.42 -8.23 -12.82
C THR A 14 25.92 -8.28 -12.55
N THR A 15 26.38 -9.38 -11.98
CA THR A 15 27.80 -9.72 -11.88
C THR A 15 28.29 -10.54 -13.07
N ASP A 16 27.41 -10.97 -13.98
CA ASP A 16 27.76 -11.69 -15.19
C ASP A 16 28.15 -10.71 -16.30
N ALA A 17 29.43 -10.66 -16.60
CA ALA A 17 29.98 -9.78 -17.63
C ALA A 17 29.51 -10.13 -19.06
N ASN A 18 28.90 -11.29 -19.29
CA ASN A 18 28.40 -11.73 -20.57
C ASN A 18 26.93 -11.34 -20.81
N THR A 19 26.26 -10.82 -19.79
CA THR A 19 24.86 -10.38 -19.93
C THR A 19 24.77 -9.16 -20.84
N GLN A 20 23.98 -9.27 -21.90
CA GLN A 20 23.73 -8.20 -22.89
C GLN A 20 22.29 -7.68 -22.74
N PRO A 21 22.03 -6.68 -21.91
CA PRO A 21 20.66 -6.20 -21.66
C PRO A 21 20.05 -5.39 -22.82
N ALA A 22 20.88 -4.93 -23.74
CA ALA A 22 20.44 -3.97 -24.77
C ALA A 22 19.47 -4.54 -25.83
N THR A 23 19.31 -5.87 -25.88
CA THR A 23 18.49 -6.56 -26.89
C THR A 23 17.20 -7.17 -26.31
N TRP A 24 16.94 -6.96 -25.05
CA TRP A 24 15.76 -7.57 -24.42
C TRP A 24 14.47 -6.97 -24.95
N ASP A 25 13.68 -7.79 -25.58
CA ASP A 25 12.31 -7.45 -25.91
C ASP A 25 11.38 -7.56 -24.68
N ALA A 26 10.09 -7.23 -24.88
CA ALA A 26 9.11 -7.28 -23.80
C ALA A 26 8.93 -8.69 -23.22
N ALA A 27 9.02 -9.73 -24.06
CA ALA A 27 8.85 -11.13 -23.64
C ALA A 27 10.05 -11.60 -22.81
N GLU A 28 11.26 -11.30 -23.25
CA GLU A 28 12.50 -11.63 -22.51
C GLU A 28 12.56 -10.91 -21.17
N THR A 29 12.17 -9.63 -21.14
CA THR A 29 12.07 -8.85 -19.91
C THR A 29 11.04 -9.44 -18.95
N ALA A 30 9.87 -9.86 -19.45
CA ALA A 30 8.84 -10.51 -18.64
C ALA A 30 9.33 -11.86 -18.09
N ALA A 31 10.00 -12.67 -18.92
CA ALA A 31 10.59 -13.95 -18.50
C ALA A 31 11.67 -13.76 -17.42
N LEU A 32 12.52 -12.75 -17.56
CA LEU A 32 13.51 -12.41 -16.52
C LEU A 32 12.84 -11.98 -15.23
N ARG A 33 11.85 -11.08 -15.28
CA ARG A 33 11.08 -10.65 -14.11
C ARG A 33 10.41 -11.83 -13.40
N THR A 34 9.86 -12.77 -14.18
CA THR A 34 9.27 -14.00 -13.63
C THR A 34 10.33 -14.85 -12.93
N ARG A 35 11.48 -15.08 -13.56
CA ARG A 35 12.59 -15.86 -12.99
C ARG A 35 13.13 -15.22 -11.71
N LEU A 36 13.27 -13.90 -11.66
CA LEU A 36 13.75 -13.19 -10.47
C LEU A 36 12.74 -13.19 -9.33
N ARG A 37 11.45 -13.33 -9.65
CA ARG A 37 10.36 -13.43 -8.65
C ARG A 37 10.14 -14.87 -8.16
N GLN A 38 10.68 -15.85 -8.84
CA GLN A 38 10.54 -17.24 -8.39
C GLN A 38 11.26 -17.39 -7.10
N GLN A 39 10.51 -17.79 -6.05
CA GLN A 39 11.18 -18.53 -5.23
C GLN A 39 10.75 -19.11 -4.05
N GLN A 40 9.93 -19.05 -3.36
CA GLN A 40 9.62 -19.81 -2.15
C GLN A 40 8.13 -20.01 -1.99
N PRO A 41 7.66 -21.08 -1.30
CA PRO A 41 6.28 -21.18 -0.91
C PRO A 41 5.87 -19.87 -0.22
N VAL A 42 4.89 -19.17 -0.79
CA VAL A 42 4.41 -17.90 -0.23
C VAL A 42 3.52 -18.25 0.96
N PRO A 43 3.88 -17.86 2.19
CA PRO A 43 3.03 -18.11 3.35
C PRO A 43 1.70 -17.38 3.18
N ALA A 44 0.60 -18.06 3.49
CA ALA A 44 -0.74 -17.51 3.39
C ALA A 44 -1.29 -17.19 4.78
N HIS A 45 -1.89 -16.00 4.93
CA HIS A 45 -2.55 -15.55 6.14
C HIS A 45 -4.00 -15.17 5.85
N GLN A 46 -4.90 -15.53 6.75
CA GLN A 46 -6.32 -15.28 6.59
C GLN A 46 -6.79 -14.16 7.52
N TYR A 47 -7.60 -13.27 6.94
CA TYR A 47 -8.22 -12.12 7.58
C TYR A 47 -9.71 -12.05 7.22
N ASP A 48 -10.45 -11.21 7.93
CA ASP A 48 -11.84 -10.88 7.56
C ASP A 48 -11.85 -9.72 6.54
N PHE A 49 -10.85 -8.84 6.63
CA PHE A 49 -10.71 -7.68 5.75
C PHE A 49 -9.24 -7.37 5.49
N VAL A 50 -8.89 -7.15 4.23
CA VAL A 50 -7.55 -6.71 3.81
C VAL A 50 -7.66 -5.30 3.22
N VAL A 51 -6.94 -4.36 3.81
CA VAL A 51 -6.83 -2.98 3.38
C VAL A 51 -5.44 -2.76 2.79
N VAL A 52 -5.35 -2.36 1.54
CA VAL A 52 -4.09 -2.05 0.87
C VAL A 52 -3.97 -0.55 0.66
N GLY A 53 -2.95 0.04 1.29
CA GLY A 53 -2.68 1.46 1.36
C GLY A 53 -2.86 2.00 2.78
N GLY A 54 -1.76 2.38 3.43
CA GLY A 54 -1.70 2.92 4.79
C GLY A 54 -1.87 4.44 4.87
N GLY A 55 -2.50 5.06 3.85
CA GLY A 55 -2.91 6.45 3.90
C GLY A 55 -4.07 6.67 4.86
N ILE A 56 -4.53 7.92 5.01
CA ILE A 56 -5.62 8.29 5.93
C ILE A 56 -6.87 7.45 5.70
N ALA A 57 -7.26 7.23 4.45
CA ALA A 57 -8.44 6.42 4.12
C ALA A 57 -8.28 4.96 4.59
N GLY A 58 -7.11 4.35 4.33
CA GLY A 58 -6.84 2.97 4.72
C GLY A 58 -6.74 2.79 6.23
N MET A 59 -6.11 3.72 6.94
CA MET A 59 -6.07 3.74 8.41
C MET A 59 -7.48 3.79 9.00
N CYS A 60 -8.32 4.69 8.50
CA CYS A 60 -9.71 4.80 8.95
C CYS A 60 -10.54 3.54 8.64
N ALA A 61 -10.37 2.96 7.45
CA ALA A 61 -11.07 1.74 7.07
C ALA A 61 -10.64 0.56 7.96
N ALA A 62 -9.33 0.37 8.16
CA ALA A 62 -8.79 -0.69 8.98
C ALA A 62 -9.25 -0.56 10.44
N ALA A 63 -9.11 0.62 11.05
CA ALA A 63 -9.51 0.85 12.43
C ALA A 63 -11.03 0.68 12.62
N SER A 64 -11.84 1.16 11.67
CA SER A 64 -13.30 0.99 11.74
C SER A 64 -13.68 -0.50 11.74
N ALA A 65 -13.11 -1.29 10.85
CA ALA A 65 -13.40 -2.71 10.77
C ALA A 65 -12.88 -3.46 12.01
N ALA A 66 -11.68 -3.13 12.49
CA ALA A 66 -11.10 -3.74 13.68
C ALA A 66 -11.94 -3.49 14.95
N ARG A 67 -12.46 -2.28 15.11
CA ARG A 67 -13.37 -1.90 16.22
C ARG A 67 -14.72 -2.59 16.17
N LEU A 68 -15.13 -3.04 14.98
CA LEU A 68 -16.32 -3.88 14.78
C LEU A 68 -16.04 -5.39 14.98
N GLY A 69 -14.81 -5.75 15.35
CA GLY A 69 -14.41 -7.12 15.65
C GLY A 69 -13.77 -7.89 14.49
N CYS A 70 -13.59 -7.27 13.34
CA CYS A 70 -12.92 -7.91 12.20
C CYS A 70 -11.42 -8.07 12.47
N LYS A 71 -10.85 -9.20 12.03
CA LYS A 71 -9.41 -9.39 11.92
C LYS A 71 -8.94 -8.75 10.63
N VAL A 72 -8.12 -7.71 10.71
CA VAL A 72 -7.74 -6.85 9.59
C VAL A 72 -6.26 -6.94 9.28
N ALA A 73 -5.91 -7.04 8.00
CA ALA A 73 -4.56 -6.74 7.51
C ALA A 73 -4.54 -5.32 6.94
N LEU A 74 -3.62 -4.49 7.41
CA LEU A 74 -3.32 -3.19 6.82
C LEU A 74 -1.96 -3.26 6.15
N VAL A 75 -1.92 -3.07 4.83
CA VAL A 75 -0.71 -3.12 4.02
C VAL A 75 -0.29 -1.70 3.67
N ASN A 76 0.95 -1.35 3.98
CA ASN A 76 1.51 -0.04 3.66
C ASN A 76 2.85 -0.20 2.94
N ASP A 77 2.97 0.40 1.76
CA ASP A 77 4.17 0.31 0.93
C ASP A 77 5.29 1.28 1.36
N ARG A 78 5.01 2.14 2.33
CA ARG A 78 5.95 3.12 2.87
C ARG A 78 6.36 2.76 4.29
N PRO A 79 7.51 3.29 4.76
CA PRO A 79 7.93 3.08 6.16
C PRO A 79 7.03 3.78 7.17
N VAL A 80 6.34 4.87 6.76
CA VAL A 80 5.44 5.64 7.64
C VAL A 80 4.00 5.59 7.15
N LEU A 81 3.06 5.69 8.08
CA LEU A 81 1.62 5.76 7.81
C LEU A 81 1.18 7.19 7.45
N GLY A 82 -0.03 7.34 6.89
CA GLY A 82 -0.64 8.63 6.60
C GLY A 82 -0.64 9.02 5.12
N GLY A 83 0.15 8.34 4.28
CA GLY A 83 0.20 8.61 2.84
C GLY A 83 0.65 10.04 2.54
N ASN A 84 -0.17 10.84 1.87
CA ASN A 84 0.15 12.24 1.58
C ASN A 84 0.32 13.07 2.86
N ASN A 85 -0.41 12.74 3.93
CA ASN A 85 -0.26 13.36 5.24
C ASN A 85 0.79 12.62 6.09
N SER A 86 2.02 12.63 5.65
CA SER A 86 3.18 12.04 6.33
C SER A 86 4.40 12.94 6.20
N SER A 87 5.43 12.67 6.98
CA SER A 87 6.72 13.37 6.88
C SER A 87 7.39 13.16 5.51
N GLU A 88 7.03 12.13 4.75
CA GLU A 88 7.58 11.87 3.42
C GLU A 88 6.99 12.80 2.36
N ILE A 89 5.67 12.98 2.32
CA ILE A 89 4.98 13.72 1.26
C ILE A 89 4.63 15.14 1.68
N ARG A 90 4.35 15.35 2.97
CA ARG A 90 4.20 16.66 3.62
C ARG A 90 3.04 17.50 3.09
N VAL A 91 1.88 16.87 2.90
CA VAL A 91 0.62 17.53 2.60
C VAL A 91 -0.25 17.51 3.85
N HIS A 92 -0.73 18.68 4.29
CA HIS A 92 -1.59 18.76 5.47
C HIS A 92 -2.96 18.13 5.23
N LEU A 93 -3.61 17.68 6.30
CA LEU A 93 -5.01 17.31 6.25
C LEU A 93 -5.87 18.56 6.07
N GLY A 94 -6.59 18.61 4.97
CA GLY A 94 -7.47 19.71 4.64
C GLY A 94 -8.86 19.21 4.29
N GLY A 95 -9.77 20.16 4.10
CA GLY A 95 -11.15 19.88 3.76
C GLY A 95 -12.12 20.10 4.91
N ILE A 96 -13.39 20.13 4.56
CA ILE A 96 -14.50 20.27 5.50
C ILE A 96 -15.19 18.91 5.58
N ILE A 97 -15.06 18.27 6.73
CA ILE A 97 -15.73 17.01 7.05
C ILE A 97 -16.83 17.28 8.09
N GLU A 98 -17.68 16.31 8.35
CA GLU A 98 -18.79 16.43 9.30
C GLU A 98 -19.91 17.38 8.85
N MET A 99 -20.02 17.60 7.54
CA MET A 99 -21.15 18.31 6.93
C MET A 99 -22.27 17.35 6.53
N GLY A 100 -23.52 17.84 6.61
CA GLY A 100 -24.68 17.05 6.23
C GLY A 100 -24.98 15.91 7.22
N PRO A 101 -25.50 14.76 6.75
CA PRO A 101 -26.00 13.69 7.63
C PRO A 101 -24.89 12.91 8.37
N ASN A 102 -23.65 13.01 7.95
CA ASN A 102 -22.54 12.18 8.46
C ASN A 102 -21.61 12.95 9.40
N GLN A 103 -22.15 13.60 10.42
CA GLN A 103 -21.39 14.44 11.33
C GLN A 103 -20.33 13.71 12.18
N GLY A 104 -20.35 12.37 12.21
CA GLY A 104 -19.39 11.58 12.96
C GLY A 104 -18.09 11.25 12.22
N LEU A 105 -17.95 11.58 10.93
CA LEU A 105 -16.81 11.17 10.12
C LEU A 105 -15.47 11.74 10.59
N GLY A 106 -15.44 12.94 11.15
CA GLY A 106 -14.23 13.55 11.66
C GLY A 106 -13.72 12.99 12.98
N ARG A 107 -14.49 12.13 13.65
CA ARG A 107 -14.15 11.64 14.97
C ARG A 107 -12.83 10.89 14.98
N MET A 108 -12.64 10.01 14.01
CA MET A 108 -11.43 9.19 13.88
C MET A 108 -10.20 10.03 13.53
N ILE A 109 -10.36 11.02 12.65
CA ILE A 109 -9.29 11.96 12.29
C ILE A 109 -8.77 12.70 13.53
N ARG A 110 -9.64 13.05 14.48
CA ARG A 110 -9.23 13.72 15.72
C ARG A 110 -8.38 12.84 16.64
N GLU A 111 -8.40 11.53 16.50
CA GLU A 111 -7.61 10.63 17.31
C GLU A 111 -6.13 10.62 16.91
N PHE A 112 -5.84 10.77 15.61
CA PHE A 112 -4.48 10.71 15.07
C PHE A 112 -4.09 11.91 14.20
N GLY A 113 -5.01 12.83 13.94
CA GLY A 113 -4.72 14.03 13.15
C GLY A 113 -3.73 14.94 13.87
N HIS A 114 -2.90 15.62 13.08
CA HIS A 114 -1.94 16.56 13.60
C HIS A 114 -2.62 17.89 14.02
N GLU A 115 -2.05 18.56 14.99
CA GLU A 115 -2.53 19.85 15.48
C GLU A 115 -2.06 21.04 14.63
N ARG A 116 -1.02 20.81 13.82
CA ARG A 116 -0.39 21.81 12.96
C ARG A 116 -0.78 21.59 11.51
N SER A 117 -0.91 22.67 10.74
CA SER A 117 -1.27 22.63 9.33
C SER A 117 -0.23 23.32 8.44
N GLY A 118 -0.26 23.00 7.17
CA GLY A 118 0.63 23.56 6.15
C GLY A 118 1.31 22.47 5.32
N ASN A 119 1.50 22.77 4.04
CA ASN A 119 2.24 21.91 3.12
C ASN A 119 3.74 22.19 3.21
N ALA A 120 4.54 21.19 2.88
CA ALA A 120 6.01 21.27 2.84
C ALA A 120 6.66 21.78 4.14
N GLN A 121 6.02 21.53 5.28
CA GLN A 121 6.54 21.86 6.60
C GLN A 121 7.60 20.84 7.03
N PRO A 122 8.38 21.12 8.09
CA PRO A 122 9.26 20.11 8.68
C PRO A 122 8.54 18.80 9.02
N GLY A 123 9.23 17.67 8.94
CA GLY A 123 8.62 16.34 9.07
C GLY A 123 7.84 16.13 10.38
N ASP A 124 8.30 16.72 11.47
CA ASP A 124 7.66 16.65 12.79
C ASP A 124 6.25 17.27 12.84
N TYR A 125 5.91 18.12 11.86
CA TYR A 125 4.58 18.69 11.73
C TYR A 125 3.51 17.63 11.41
N TYR A 126 3.93 16.52 10.81
CA TYR A 126 3.00 15.48 10.35
C TYR A 126 2.79 14.38 11.39
N GLU A 127 3.52 14.42 12.49
CA GLU A 127 3.31 13.57 13.69
C GLU A 127 3.08 12.09 13.32
N ASP A 128 3.97 11.51 12.51
CA ASP A 128 3.82 10.14 12.01
C ASP A 128 3.64 9.12 13.14
N GLN A 129 4.31 9.35 14.29
CA GLN A 129 4.20 8.48 15.46
C GLN A 129 2.75 8.38 15.98
N LYS A 130 1.98 9.48 15.97
CA LYS A 130 0.55 9.41 16.37
C LYS A 130 -0.27 8.46 15.51
N LYS A 131 0.07 8.36 14.23
CA LYS A 131 -0.61 7.45 13.30
C LYS A 131 -0.21 6.00 13.54
N GLU A 132 1.06 5.77 13.84
CA GLU A 132 1.56 4.45 14.24
C GLU A 132 0.88 4.01 15.53
N ASP A 133 0.92 4.84 16.57
CA ASP A 133 0.30 4.57 17.87
C ASP A 133 -1.21 4.30 17.73
N PHE A 134 -1.88 5.04 16.85
CA PHE A 134 -3.32 4.83 16.56
C PHE A 134 -3.60 3.45 15.97
N ILE A 135 -2.78 2.98 15.04
CA ILE A 135 -2.94 1.67 14.42
C ILE A 135 -2.48 0.56 15.38
N GLU A 136 -1.39 0.74 16.09
CA GLU A 136 -0.87 -0.25 17.06
C GLU A 136 -1.82 -0.47 18.24
N ALA A 137 -2.60 0.54 18.63
CA ALA A 137 -3.62 0.41 19.66
C ALA A 137 -4.76 -0.58 19.29
N GLU A 138 -4.97 -0.81 18.00
CA GLU A 138 -6.02 -1.68 17.48
C GLU A 138 -5.55 -3.14 17.41
N LYS A 139 -5.83 -3.94 18.44
CA LYS A 139 -5.35 -5.33 18.59
C LYS A 139 -5.76 -6.27 17.45
N ASN A 140 -6.81 -5.93 16.72
CA ASN A 140 -7.32 -6.72 15.60
C ASN A 140 -6.67 -6.35 14.26
N ILE A 141 -5.74 -5.38 14.23
CA ILE A 141 -4.98 -5.02 13.03
C ILE A 141 -3.62 -5.69 13.04
N THR A 142 -3.27 -6.31 11.93
CA THR A 142 -1.89 -6.68 11.61
C THR A 142 -1.36 -5.70 10.58
N LEU A 143 -0.39 -4.87 10.95
CA LEU A 143 0.27 -3.95 10.03
C LEU A 143 1.39 -4.66 9.27
N TYR A 144 1.34 -4.54 7.95
CA TYR A 144 2.38 -4.96 7.01
C TYR A 144 3.07 -3.72 6.44
N ALA A 145 3.98 -3.14 7.21
CA ALA A 145 4.77 -1.98 6.80
C ALA A 145 5.84 -2.34 5.76
N SER A 146 6.19 -1.40 4.90
CA SER A 146 7.16 -1.56 3.81
C SER A 146 6.84 -2.75 2.89
N GLN A 147 5.55 -2.99 2.66
CA GLN A 147 5.07 -4.04 1.77
C GLN A 147 4.04 -3.50 0.80
N ARG A 148 4.12 -3.91 -0.45
CA ARG A 148 3.20 -3.48 -1.49
C ARG A 148 2.52 -4.66 -2.16
N ALA A 149 1.30 -4.46 -2.63
CA ALA A 149 0.60 -5.44 -3.44
C ALA A 149 1.30 -5.59 -4.80
N VAL A 150 1.58 -6.84 -5.19
CA VAL A 150 2.28 -7.18 -6.45
C VAL A 150 1.50 -8.13 -7.33
N ALA A 151 0.50 -8.83 -6.79
CA ALA A 151 -0.38 -9.69 -7.55
C ALA A 151 -1.73 -9.84 -6.86
N VAL A 152 -2.76 -10.10 -7.64
CA VAL A 152 -4.11 -10.41 -7.20
C VAL A 152 -4.52 -11.74 -7.82
N LYS A 153 -5.15 -12.60 -7.04
CA LYS A 153 -5.75 -13.83 -7.52
C LYS A 153 -7.27 -13.70 -7.50
N MET A 154 -7.86 -13.87 -8.67
CA MET A 154 -9.30 -13.79 -8.82
C MET A 154 -9.97 -15.16 -8.69
N GLN A 155 -11.19 -15.16 -8.17
CA GLN A 155 -12.11 -16.30 -8.21
C GLN A 155 -13.45 -15.80 -8.78
N GLY A 156 -13.65 -16.00 -10.07
CA GLY A 156 -14.74 -15.36 -10.80
C GLY A 156 -14.55 -13.85 -10.81
N ASP A 157 -15.55 -13.12 -10.37
CA ASP A 157 -15.59 -11.66 -10.27
C ASP A 157 -15.09 -11.11 -8.91
N ARG A 158 -14.57 -11.98 -8.04
CA ARG A 158 -14.10 -11.61 -6.70
C ARG A 158 -12.59 -11.81 -6.55
N ILE A 159 -11.98 -10.94 -5.78
CA ILE A 159 -10.61 -11.14 -5.32
C ILE A 159 -10.61 -12.25 -4.27
N ALA A 160 -9.81 -13.31 -4.51
CA ALA A 160 -9.61 -14.40 -3.56
C ALA A 160 -8.40 -14.15 -2.65
N SER A 161 -7.34 -13.55 -3.19
CA SER A 161 -6.17 -13.18 -2.43
C SER A 161 -5.38 -12.04 -3.07
N VAL A 162 -4.58 -11.38 -2.24
CA VAL A 162 -3.58 -10.40 -2.66
C VAL A 162 -2.21 -10.88 -2.21
N THR A 163 -1.25 -10.93 -3.12
CA THR A 163 0.15 -11.17 -2.77
C THR A 163 0.83 -9.84 -2.51
N ILE A 164 1.38 -9.69 -1.32
CA ILE A 164 2.19 -8.54 -0.94
C ILE A 164 3.67 -8.91 -0.95
N GLN A 165 4.53 -7.93 -1.19
CA GLN A 165 5.97 -8.11 -1.22
C GLN A 165 6.68 -7.04 -0.40
N HIS A 166 7.55 -7.47 0.49
CA HIS A 166 8.41 -6.56 1.25
C HIS A 166 9.38 -5.85 0.29
N ILE A 167 9.43 -4.54 0.36
CA ILE A 167 10.11 -3.68 -0.61
C ILE A 167 11.62 -3.97 -0.66
N GLU A 168 12.25 -4.12 0.50
CA GLU A 168 13.71 -4.30 0.58
C GLU A 168 14.12 -5.76 0.36
N THR A 169 13.39 -6.71 0.98
CA THR A 169 13.83 -8.11 0.99
C THR A 169 13.26 -8.93 -0.15
N GLY A 170 12.22 -8.43 -0.83
CA GLY A 170 11.50 -9.17 -1.86
C GLY A 170 10.65 -10.33 -1.34
N LYS A 171 10.62 -10.58 -0.02
CA LYS A 171 9.83 -11.64 0.58
C LYS A 171 8.34 -11.41 0.32
N GLN A 172 7.67 -12.45 -0.15
CA GLN A 172 6.24 -12.40 -0.46
C GLN A 172 5.40 -13.05 0.62
N THR A 173 4.17 -12.56 0.75
CA THR A 173 3.13 -13.11 1.64
C THR A 173 1.79 -13.01 0.91
N GLU A 174 0.99 -14.08 0.96
CA GLU A 174 -0.37 -14.09 0.41
C GLU A 174 -1.38 -13.77 1.52
N LEU A 175 -2.26 -12.81 1.27
CA LEU A 175 -3.34 -12.43 2.17
C LEU A 175 -4.67 -12.83 1.57
N THR A 176 -5.46 -13.61 2.32
CA THR A 176 -6.79 -14.07 1.92
C THR A 176 -7.84 -13.43 2.81
N ALA A 177 -8.94 -13.00 2.22
CA ALA A 177 -10.09 -12.44 2.94
C ALA A 177 -11.36 -12.50 2.07
N PRO A 178 -12.55 -12.41 2.66
CA PRO A 178 -13.78 -12.20 1.91
C PRO A 178 -13.91 -10.79 1.34
N LEU A 179 -13.23 -9.80 1.93
CA LEU A 179 -13.31 -8.39 1.53
C LEU A 179 -11.92 -7.75 1.42
N PHE A 180 -11.77 -6.92 0.38
CA PHE A 180 -10.56 -6.14 0.13
C PHE A 180 -10.93 -4.68 -0.11
N SER A 181 -10.07 -3.76 0.32
CA SER A 181 -10.19 -2.34 0.04
C SER A 181 -8.91 -1.84 -0.62
N ASP A 182 -9.06 -1.16 -1.74
CA ASP A 182 -7.98 -0.44 -2.39
C ASP A 182 -7.94 1.00 -1.87
N CYS A 183 -6.94 1.29 -1.07
CA CYS A 183 -6.64 2.61 -0.51
C CYS A 183 -5.26 3.10 -0.95
N THR A 184 -4.73 2.55 -2.05
CA THR A 184 -3.38 2.84 -2.54
C THR A 184 -3.24 4.25 -3.15
N GLY A 185 -4.35 4.87 -3.51
CA GLY A 185 -4.36 6.14 -4.25
C GLY A 185 -4.18 5.98 -5.76
N ASP A 186 -3.60 4.85 -6.18
CA ASP A 186 -3.31 4.53 -7.58
C ASP A 186 -4.19 3.39 -8.12
N ALA A 187 -5.20 2.96 -7.37
CA ALA A 187 -6.07 1.82 -7.69
C ALA A 187 -5.31 0.53 -8.01
N THR A 188 -4.23 0.27 -7.27
CA THR A 188 -3.29 -0.83 -7.56
C THR A 188 -3.96 -2.20 -7.56
N ILE A 189 -4.82 -2.51 -6.57
CA ILE A 189 -5.51 -3.81 -6.56
C ILE A 189 -6.60 -3.87 -7.63
N GLY A 190 -7.29 -2.77 -7.89
CA GLY A 190 -8.26 -2.67 -8.98
C GLY A 190 -7.62 -2.97 -10.33
N TYR A 191 -6.48 -2.34 -10.60
CA TYR A 191 -5.69 -2.60 -11.81
C TYR A 191 -5.22 -4.05 -11.91
N LEU A 192 -4.65 -4.61 -10.84
CA LEU A 192 -4.17 -6.00 -10.81
C LEU A 192 -5.31 -7.02 -10.91
N ALA A 193 -6.52 -6.65 -10.50
CA ALA A 193 -7.73 -7.46 -10.63
C ALA A 193 -8.37 -7.38 -12.02
N GLY A 194 -7.90 -6.46 -12.89
CA GLY A 194 -8.48 -6.25 -14.21
C GLY A 194 -9.80 -5.48 -14.21
N ALA A 195 -9.99 -4.59 -13.22
CA ALA A 195 -11.15 -3.72 -13.19
C ALA A 195 -11.15 -2.73 -14.36
N ASP A 196 -12.32 -2.47 -14.91
CA ASP A 196 -12.52 -1.42 -15.91
C ASP A 196 -12.49 -0.04 -15.25
N TRP A 197 -12.00 0.96 -16.00
CA TRP A 197 -11.85 2.36 -15.55
C TRP A 197 -11.99 3.39 -16.65
#